data_04ca3e804d053fd282119be5a1ae7d0d
#
_entry.id   04ca3e804d053fd282119be5a1ae7d0d
#
_cell.length_a   1.000
_cell.length_b   1.000
_cell.length_c   1.000
_cell.angle_alpha   90.00
_cell.angle_beta   90.00
_cell.angle_gamma   90.00
#
_symmetry.space_group_name_H-M   'P 1'
#
loop_
_entity.id
_entity.type
_entity.pdbx_description
1 polymer ?
#
loop_
_entity_poly.entity_id
_entity_poly.type
_entity_poly.pdbx_seq_one_letter_code
_entity_poly.pdbx_strand_id
1 'polypeptide(L)'
;MVDFQTIKSEEIKFGNNNFIEVARKKAVSDEGENVFVSLSRGFTTPTGEKRYRKSFTVPMQKNVIDFVSEQIKVMGEGATEAPEEPAAEQPQEEAQEEKE
;
A
#
# COMPACT_ATOMS: atom_id res chain seq x y z
N MET A 1 5.15 -14.86 20.24
CA MET A 1 4.41 -13.70 19.86
C MET A 1 5.19 -12.84 18.90
N VAL A 2 4.54 -12.28 17.93
CA VAL A 2 5.23 -11.50 16.92
C VAL A 2 4.97 -10.03 17.14
N ASP A 3 6.03 -9.25 17.03
CA ASP A 3 5.93 -7.83 17.20
C ASP A 3 6.29 -7.15 15.90
N PHE A 4 5.49 -6.20 15.46
CA PHE A 4 5.77 -5.51 14.22
C PHE A 4 6.22 -4.10 14.48
N GLN A 5 7.28 -3.70 13.83
CA GLN A 5 7.80 -2.36 13.99
C GLN A 5 7.88 -1.70 12.64
N THR A 6 7.50 -0.44 12.55
CA THR A 6 7.59 0.31 11.31
C THR A 6 8.90 1.07 11.31
N ILE A 7 9.74 0.77 10.34
CA ILE A 7 11.02 1.42 10.26
C ILE A 7 10.90 2.73 9.51
N LYS A 8 10.11 2.73 8.43
CA LYS A 8 9.96 3.91 7.63
C LYS A 8 8.69 3.78 6.83
N SER A 9 7.99 4.85 6.58
CA SER A 9 6.78 4.78 5.79
C SER A 9 6.57 6.06 5.01
N GLU A 10 5.92 5.93 3.88
CA GLU A 10 5.54 7.06 3.05
C GLU A 10 4.15 6.80 2.54
N GLU A 11 3.40 7.85 2.34
CA GLU A 11 2.05 7.64 1.86
C GLU A 11 1.70 8.69 0.82
N ILE A 12 0.80 8.35 -0.07
CA ILE A 12 0.31 9.29 -1.05
C ILE A 12 -1.21 9.27 -0.96
N LYS A 13 -1.80 10.44 -1.06
CA LYS A 13 -3.25 10.54 -1.00
C LYS A 13 -3.79 10.76 -2.39
N PHE A 14 -4.95 10.25 -2.63
CA PHE A 14 -5.57 10.40 -3.92
C PHE A 14 -7.08 10.31 -3.77
N GLY A 15 -7.77 10.81 -4.75
CA GLY A 15 -9.21 10.73 -4.73
C GLY A 15 -9.78 11.45 -3.54
N ASN A 16 -10.87 10.89 -3.05
CA ASN A 16 -11.58 11.53 -1.97
C ASN A 16 -11.25 10.81 -0.67
N ASN A 17 -10.24 11.28 0.01
CA ASN A 17 -9.86 10.71 1.31
C ASN A 17 -9.23 9.33 1.23
N ASN A 18 -8.70 8.95 0.11
CA ASN A 18 -8.04 7.67 0.00
C ASN A 18 -6.53 7.83 0.11
N PHE A 19 -5.85 6.75 0.45
CA PHE A 19 -4.39 6.81 0.51
C PHE A 19 -3.80 5.43 0.24
N ILE A 20 -2.54 5.44 -0.16
CA ILE A 20 -1.75 4.24 -0.26
C ILE A 20 -0.49 4.49 0.52
N GLU A 21 -0.13 3.55 1.36
CA GLU A 21 1.03 3.69 2.20
C GLU A 21 2.03 2.60 1.88
N VAL A 22 3.30 2.97 1.74
CA VAL A 22 4.36 2.00 1.53
C VAL A 22 5.27 2.10 2.73
N ALA A 23 5.54 0.99 3.37
CA ALA A 23 6.30 1.01 4.60
C ALA A 23 7.30 -0.12 4.64
N ARG A 24 8.42 0.10 5.31
CA ARG A 24 9.36 -0.96 5.60
C ARG A 24 9.10 -1.37 7.04
N LYS A 25 8.81 -2.62 7.25
CA LYS A 25 8.47 -3.09 8.57
C LYS A 25 9.32 -4.27 8.95
N LYS A 26 9.42 -4.50 10.23
CA LYS A 26 10.19 -5.60 10.76
C LYS A 26 9.30 -6.41 11.68
N ALA A 27 9.28 -7.70 11.48
CA ALA A 27 8.56 -8.60 12.36
C ALA A 27 9.58 -9.27 13.26
N VAL A 28 9.36 -9.16 14.54
CA VAL A 28 10.29 -9.71 15.52
C VAL A 28 9.58 -10.81 16.28
N SER A 29 10.18 -11.97 16.36
CA SER A 29 9.57 -13.06 17.10
C SER A 29 10.66 -13.84 17.77
N ASP A 30 10.28 -14.90 18.47
CA ASP A 30 11.24 -15.74 19.13
C ASP A 30 12.18 -16.40 18.16
N GLU A 31 11.73 -16.53 16.91
CA GLU A 31 12.56 -17.22 15.94
C GLU A 31 13.44 -16.27 15.16
N GLY A 32 13.38 -14.99 15.42
CA GLY A 32 14.26 -14.07 14.74
C GLY A 32 13.50 -12.87 14.19
N GLU A 33 14.14 -12.19 13.28
CA GLU A 33 13.57 -10.97 12.72
C GLU A 33 13.45 -11.10 11.23
N ASN A 34 12.43 -10.47 10.68
CA ASN A 34 12.20 -10.50 9.27
C ASN A 34 11.75 -9.13 8.81
N VAL A 35 12.44 -8.58 7.82
CA VAL A 35 12.09 -7.25 7.31
C VAL A 35 11.38 -7.41 5.99
N PHE A 36 10.35 -6.62 5.79
CA PHE A 36 9.59 -6.70 4.56
C PHE A 36 9.00 -5.36 4.22
N VAL A 37 8.49 -5.23 2.99
CA VAL A 37 7.83 -4.02 2.56
C VAL A 37 6.34 -4.29 2.60
N SER A 38 5.60 -3.32 3.10
CA SER A 38 4.16 -3.44 3.20
C SER A 38 3.50 -2.38 2.35
N LEU A 39 2.55 -2.78 1.53
CA LEU A 39 1.75 -1.84 0.78
C LEU A 39 0.35 -1.90 1.32
N SER A 40 -0.18 -0.77 1.75
CA SER A 40 -1.50 -0.73 2.35
C SER A 40 -2.34 0.31 1.66
N ARG A 41 -3.61 0.08 1.60
CA ARG A 41 -4.53 1.01 1.00
C ARG A 41 -5.68 1.22 1.95
N GLY A 42 -6.18 2.43 2.02
CA GLY A 42 -7.29 2.73 2.92
C GLY A 42 -7.83 4.10 2.68
N PHE A 43 -8.53 4.61 3.66
CA PHE A 43 -9.14 5.92 3.54
C PHE A 43 -9.13 6.60 4.90
N THR A 44 -9.33 7.91 4.87
CA THR A 44 -9.35 8.71 6.09
C THR A 44 -10.79 9.09 6.36
N THR A 45 -11.23 8.88 7.59
CA THR A 45 -12.60 9.22 7.94
C THR A 45 -12.74 10.73 8.14
N PRO A 46 -13.96 11.24 8.21
CA PRO A 46 -14.14 12.67 8.46
C PRO A 46 -13.53 13.14 9.76
N THR A 47 -13.35 12.26 10.72
CA THR A 47 -12.75 12.66 11.97
C THR A 47 -11.24 12.54 11.94
N GLY A 48 -10.66 12.16 10.81
CA GLY A 48 -9.22 12.12 10.71
C GLY A 48 -8.60 10.78 10.98
N GLU A 49 -9.39 9.77 11.23
CA GLU A 49 -8.85 8.46 11.50
C GLU A 49 -8.53 7.74 10.23
N LYS A 50 -7.45 6.99 10.22
CA LYS A 50 -7.11 6.17 9.08
C LYS A 50 -7.74 4.82 9.23
N ARG A 51 -8.34 4.33 8.15
CA ARG A 51 -8.92 3.01 8.14
C ARG A 51 -8.28 2.25 7.01
N TYR A 52 -7.59 1.16 7.33
CA TYR A 52 -6.89 0.38 6.32
C TYR A 52 -7.84 -0.66 5.75
N ARG A 53 -7.85 -0.81 4.45
CA ARG A 53 -8.75 -1.74 3.82
C ARG A 53 -8.03 -2.97 3.31
N LYS A 54 -6.92 -2.78 2.67
CA LYS A 54 -6.17 -3.89 2.12
C LYS A 54 -4.71 -3.66 2.31
N SER A 55 -3.97 -4.72 2.50
CA SER A 55 -2.52 -4.58 2.54
C SER A 55 -1.91 -5.90 2.16
N PHE A 56 -0.71 -5.85 1.61
CA PHE A 56 0.02 -7.07 1.37
C PHE A 56 1.51 -6.75 1.49
N THR A 57 2.31 -7.79 1.60
CA THR A 57 3.71 -7.59 1.87
C THR A 57 4.54 -8.10 0.73
N VAL A 58 5.72 -7.51 0.58
CA VAL A 58 6.67 -7.89 -0.43
C VAL A 58 7.96 -8.21 0.29
N PRO A 59 8.58 -9.34 0.00
CA PRO A 59 9.81 -9.67 0.72
C PRO A 59 10.93 -8.72 0.36
N MET A 60 11.89 -8.60 1.25
CA MET A 60 13.01 -7.72 1.03
C MET A 60 14.01 -8.41 0.12
N GLN A 61 13.60 -8.65 -1.09
CA GLN A 61 14.46 -9.23 -2.11
C GLN A 61 14.48 -8.31 -3.29
N LYS A 62 15.66 -7.88 -3.67
CA LYS A 62 15.75 -6.87 -4.69
C LYS A 62 15.08 -7.26 -5.99
N ASN A 63 15.22 -8.48 -6.41
CA ASN A 63 14.62 -8.88 -7.67
C ASN A 63 13.10 -8.86 -7.61
N VAL A 64 12.52 -9.17 -6.45
CA VAL A 64 11.07 -9.15 -6.32
C VAL A 64 10.58 -7.72 -6.28
N ILE A 65 11.27 -6.87 -5.54
CA ILE A 65 10.87 -5.48 -5.44
C ILE A 65 11.00 -4.80 -6.79
N ASP A 66 12.07 -5.08 -7.51
CA ASP A 66 12.27 -4.47 -8.81
C ASP A 66 11.20 -4.93 -9.80
N PHE A 67 10.85 -6.19 -9.75
CA PHE A 67 9.82 -6.70 -10.64
C PHE A 67 8.48 -6.03 -10.34
N VAL A 68 8.10 -5.99 -9.08
CA VAL A 68 6.80 -5.43 -8.74
C VAL A 68 6.74 -3.96 -9.09
N SER A 69 7.78 -3.21 -8.75
CA SER A 69 7.73 -1.78 -9.03
C SER A 69 7.76 -1.51 -10.53
N GLU A 70 8.52 -2.30 -11.28
CA GLU A 70 8.58 -2.07 -12.70
C GLU A 70 7.24 -2.44 -13.36
N GLN A 71 6.64 -3.54 -12.94
CA GLN A 71 5.40 -3.94 -13.54
C GLN A 71 4.27 -2.99 -13.19
N ILE A 72 4.31 -2.37 -12.02
CA ILE A 72 3.31 -1.39 -11.70
C ILE A 72 3.41 -0.23 -12.69
N LYS A 73 4.62 0.18 -13.03
CA LYS A 73 4.78 1.25 -13.98
C LYS A 73 4.30 0.85 -15.37
N VAL A 74 4.62 -0.35 -15.77
CA VAL A 74 4.22 -0.81 -17.08
C VAL A 74 2.72 -0.93 -17.18
N MET A 75 2.10 -1.53 -16.18
CA MET A 75 0.67 -1.71 -16.21
C MET A 75 -0.06 -0.40 -16.07
N GLY A 76 0.61 0.59 -15.51
CA GLY A 76 -0.01 1.89 -15.35
C GLY A 76 0.25 2.86 -16.48
N GLU A 77 0.81 2.37 -17.59
CA GLU A 77 1.05 3.27 -18.68
C GLU A 77 -0.25 3.88 -19.15
N GLY A 78 -0.21 5.15 -19.40
CA GLY A 78 -1.43 5.86 -19.75
C GLY A 78 -2.06 6.54 -18.58
N ALA A 79 -1.58 6.27 -17.38
CA ALA A 79 -2.13 6.95 -16.21
C ALA A 79 -1.73 8.41 -16.25
N THR A 80 -2.61 9.27 -15.78
CA THR A 80 -2.31 10.68 -15.76
C THR A 80 -2.05 11.08 -14.34
N GLU A 81 -1.46 12.26 -14.21
CA GLU A 81 -1.25 12.78 -12.91
C GLU A 81 -2.56 12.96 -12.23
N ALA A 82 -2.61 12.58 -11.00
CA ALA A 82 -3.86 12.62 -10.31
C ALA A 82 -4.23 14.01 -9.93
N PRO A 83 -5.32 14.50 -10.41
CA PRO A 83 -5.80 15.78 -9.94
C PRO A 83 -6.44 15.50 -8.64
N GLU A 84 -6.73 16.46 -7.94
CA GLU A 84 -7.32 16.24 -6.72
C GLU A 84 -8.74 15.88 -6.81
N GLU A 85 -9.34 15.89 -7.95
CA GLU A 85 -10.69 15.60 -7.94
C GLU A 85 -10.95 14.20 -7.63
N PRO A 86 -12.02 13.88 -7.08
CA PRO A 86 -12.33 12.58 -6.60
C PRO A 86 -12.31 11.62 -7.68
N ALA A 87 -11.69 10.61 -7.46
CA ALA A 87 -11.62 9.64 -8.42
C ALA A 87 -12.83 8.81 -8.31
N ALA A 88 -13.78 9.14 -8.99
CA ALA A 88 -14.96 8.38 -8.90
C ALA A 88 -14.76 6.97 -9.31
N GLU A 89 -13.76 6.72 -10.00
CA GLU A 89 -13.54 5.40 -10.46
C GLU A 89 -13.05 4.49 -9.39
N GLN A 90 -12.70 5.01 -8.29
CA GLN A 90 -12.18 4.16 -7.29
C GLN A 90 -13.03 3.01 -6.91
N PRO A 91 -14.31 3.15 -6.83
CA PRO A 91 -15.11 2.05 -6.37
C PRO A 91 -14.94 0.79 -7.14
N GLN A 92 -14.72 0.88 -8.40
CA GLN A 92 -14.55 -0.32 -9.11
C GLN A 92 -13.35 -1.02 -8.78
N GLU A 93 -12.31 -0.31 -8.52
CA GLU A 93 -11.11 -0.96 -8.18
C GLU A 93 -11.22 -1.68 -6.91
N GLU A 94 -11.96 -1.11 -6.00
CA GLU A 94 -12.09 -1.77 -4.77
C GLU A 94 -12.79 -3.05 -4.91
N ALA A 95 -13.75 -3.10 -5.75
CA ALA A 95 -14.46 -4.32 -5.93
C ALA A 95 -13.54 -5.39 -6.41
N GLN A 96 -12.66 -5.07 -7.27
CA GLN A 96 -11.76 -6.05 -7.72
C GLN A 96 -10.89 -6.56 -6.66
N GLU A 97 -10.43 -5.69 -5.84
CA GLU A 97 -9.57 -6.13 -4.81
C GLU A 97 -10.22 -7.05 -3.88
N GLU A 98 -11.48 -6.85 -3.68
CA GLU A 98 -12.09 -7.71 -2.77
C GLU A 98 -12.18 -9.08 -3.22
N LYS A 99 -12.11 -9.32 -4.48
CA LYS A 99 -12.13 -10.64 -4.93
C LYS A 99 -10.96 -11.40 -4.58
N GLU A 100 -9.89 -10.81 -4.27
CA GLU A 100 -8.74 -11.55 -3.97
C GLU A 100 -8.78 -12.10 -2.72
#